data_74b4827d00d93f440d49d321dcb35c74
#
_entry.id   74b4827d00d93f440d49d321dcb35c74
#
_cell.length_a   1.000
_cell.length_b   1.000
_cell.length_c   1.000
_cell.angle_alpha   90.00
_cell.angle_beta   90.00
_cell.angle_gamma   90.00
#
_symmetry.space_group_name_H-M   'P 1'
#
loop_
_entity.id
_entity.type
_entity.pdbx_description
1 polymer ?
#
loop_
_entity_poly.entity_id
_entity_poly.type
_entity_poly.pdbx_seq_one_letter_code
_entity_poly.pdbx_strand_id
1 'polypeptide(L)'
;MTAIFDTHAHYDDDAFNDDREQLLADLPGQGIARVVDVGASLASCRKVLELMEQYDYIYGAIGVHPSETAELTEESYSWLKEQCQKEKCLAVGEIGLDYYWPEPDHETQKKWFLRQLDLAREIKKPVIIHSRDAAKDTVDLMTEAHAEEIGGVIHCYSYTKETAKIFLDMGFYFGIGGVLTFKNAKKLKEAVEYIPMDRIVLETDCPYLAPEPNRGKRNSSLNIPYVIAVMAQIKGITEEEVRKAAWDNSLKLYHMER
;
A
#
# COMPACT_ATOMS: atom_id res chain seq x y z
N MET A 1 -18.49 -10.27 -12.59
CA MET A 1 -17.42 -9.26 -12.39
C MET A 1 -16.37 -9.86 -11.51
N THR A 2 -15.08 -9.67 -11.83
CA THR A 2 -13.96 -10.02 -10.96
C THR A 2 -14.07 -9.24 -9.64
N ALA A 3 -13.84 -9.89 -8.52
CA ALA A 3 -13.83 -9.26 -7.21
C ALA A 3 -12.70 -8.23 -7.09
N ILE A 4 -12.80 -7.34 -6.11
CA ILE A 4 -11.81 -6.31 -5.82
C ILE A 4 -10.90 -6.79 -4.69
N PHE A 5 -9.60 -6.56 -4.85
CA PHE A 5 -8.59 -6.66 -3.83
C PHE A 5 -8.07 -5.24 -3.54
N ASP A 6 -8.34 -4.72 -2.36
CA ASP A 6 -7.77 -3.46 -1.85
C ASP A 6 -6.42 -3.76 -1.22
N THR A 7 -5.33 -3.34 -1.86
CA THR A 7 -3.98 -3.71 -1.43
C THR A 7 -3.39 -2.81 -0.36
N HIS A 8 -4.09 -1.71 0.01
CA HIS A 8 -3.65 -0.79 1.05
C HIS A 8 -4.81 0.00 1.64
N ALA A 9 -5.15 -0.29 2.87
CA ALA A 9 -6.20 0.37 3.65
C ALA A 9 -5.75 0.52 5.10
N HIS A 10 -6.35 1.45 5.84
CA HIS A 10 -6.16 1.64 7.29
C HIS A 10 -7.52 1.58 8.00
N TYR A 11 -8.15 0.42 8.00
CA TYR A 11 -9.38 0.22 8.75
C TYR A 11 -9.17 0.19 10.27
N ASP A 12 -7.92 0.10 10.72
CA ASP A 12 -7.50 0.28 12.10
C ASP A 12 -7.62 1.74 12.59
N ASP A 13 -7.69 2.73 11.66
CA ASP A 13 -7.76 4.17 11.96
C ASP A 13 -9.02 4.54 12.75
N ASP A 14 -8.86 5.51 13.67
CA ASP A 14 -9.94 5.99 14.54
C ASP A 14 -11.11 6.63 13.77
N ALA A 15 -10.90 7.07 12.53
CA ALA A 15 -11.97 7.56 11.66
C ALA A 15 -13.07 6.52 11.37
N PHE A 16 -12.80 5.24 11.63
CA PHE A 16 -13.77 4.15 11.48
C PHE A 16 -14.40 3.69 12.78
N ASN A 17 -14.05 4.24 13.94
CA ASN A 17 -14.49 3.74 15.24
C ASN A 17 -16.02 3.62 15.37
N ASP A 18 -16.79 4.54 14.77
CA ASP A 18 -18.25 4.59 14.93
C ASP A 18 -18.98 3.48 14.14
N ASP A 19 -18.39 2.96 13.03
CA ASP A 19 -19.09 2.05 12.10
C ASP A 19 -18.19 0.97 11.50
N ARG A 20 -16.98 0.78 12.01
CA ARG A 20 -15.99 -0.20 11.49
C ARG A 20 -16.57 -1.59 11.33
N GLU A 21 -17.22 -2.12 12.37
CA GLU A 21 -17.76 -3.47 12.36
C GLU A 21 -18.81 -3.65 11.26
N GLN A 22 -19.74 -2.71 11.16
CA GLN A 22 -20.79 -2.76 10.13
C GLN A 22 -20.21 -2.62 8.73
N LEU A 23 -19.30 -1.65 8.53
CA LEU A 23 -18.67 -1.43 7.24
C LEU A 23 -17.90 -2.68 6.78
N LEU A 24 -17.06 -3.24 7.66
CA LEU A 24 -16.28 -4.43 7.32
C LEU A 24 -17.16 -5.66 7.09
N ALA A 25 -18.27 -5.82 7.82
CA ALA A 25 -19.22 -6.92 7.58
C ALA A 25 -19.88 -6.81 6.17
N ASP A 26 -20.07 -5.60 5.66
CA ASP A 26 -20.77 -5.35 4.39
C ASP A 26 -19.84 -5.44 3.15
N LEU A 27 -18.52 -5.21 3.28
CA LEU A 27 -17.58 -5.16 2.16
C LEU A 27 -17.62 -6.40 1.25
N PRO A 28 -17.63 -7.65 1.75
CA PRO A 28 -17.68 -8.83 0.89
C PRO A 28 -18.94 -8.89 0.02
N GLY A 29 -20.09 -8.49 0.58
CA GLY A 29 -21.36 -8.40 -0.15
C GLY A 29 -21.36 -7.34 -1.27
N GLN A 30 -20.44 -6.38 -1.21
CA GLN A 30 -20.24 -5.33 -2.21
C GLN A 30 -19.12 -5.66 -3.21
N GLY A 31 -18.58 -6.89 -3.19
CA GLY A 31 -17.59 -7.36 -4.14
C GLY A 31 -16.13 -7.05 -3.75
N ILE A 32 -15.87 -6.62 -2.52
CA ILE A 32 -14.52 -6.48 -1.96
C ILE A 32 -14.16 -7.83 -1.32
N ALA A 33 -13.34 -8.63 -1.98
CA ALA A 33 -13.06 -9.98 -1.53
C ALA A 33 -11.79 -10.10 -0.69
N ARG A 34 -10.87 -9.16 -0.79
CA ARG A 34 -9.64 -9.12 0.01
C ARG A 34 -9.23 -7.68 0.30
N VAL A 35 -8.70 -7.47 1.49
CA VAL A 35 -8.14 -6.19 1.95
C VAL A 35 -6.82 -6.47 2.64
N VAL A 36 -5.79 -5.66 2.37
CA VAL A 36 -4.60 -5.56 3.21
C VAL A 36 -4.76 -4.33 4.08
N ASP A 37 -4.97 -4.54 5.37
CA ASP A 37 -4.95 -3.49 6.39
C ASP A 37 -3.50 -3.25 6.82
N VAL A 38 -3.05 -2.00 6.82
CA VAL A 38 -1.62 -1.68 6.85
C VAL A 38 -1.27 -0.92 8.11
N GLY A 39 -0.38 -1.50 8.91
CA GLY A 39 0.13 -0.86 10.12
C GLY A 39 1.04 0.33 9.81
N ALA A 40 0.81 1.45 10.51
CA ALA A 40 1.61 2.67 10.40
C ALA A 40 2.43 2.98 11.67
N SER A 41 2.05 2.43 12.81
CA SER A 41 2.72 2.57 14.12
C SER A 41 2.64 1.26 14.89
N LEU A 42 3.36 1.15 16.02
CA LEU A 42 3.25 -0.03 16.87
C LEU A 42 1.82 -0.24 17.42
N ALA A 43 1.12 0.85 17.69
CA ALA A 43 -0.28 0.80 18.14
C ALA A 43 -1.22 0.36 17.01
N SER A 44 -1.04 0.94 15.81
CA SER A 44 -1.77 0.58 14.59
C SER A 44 -1.54 -0.89 14.24
N CYS A 45 -0.31 -1.38 14.25
CA CYS A 45 0.00 -2.80 13.99
C CYS A 45 -0.76 -3.76 14.92
N ARG A 46 -0.99 -3.40 16.19
CA ARG A 46 -1.78 -4.25 17.11
C ARG A 46 -3.25 -4.33 16.68
N LYS A 47 -3.86 -3.20 16.28
CA LYS A 47 -5.23 -3.17 15.78
C LYS A 47 -5.35 -3.95 14.45
N VAL A 48 -4.38 -3.83 13.54
CA VAL A 48 -4.31 -4.62 12.30
C VAL A 48 -4.32 -6.12 12.61
N LEU A 49 -3.53 -6.56 13.59
CA LEU A 49 -3.51 -7.96 14.01
C LEU A 49 -4.88 -8.44 14.52
N GLU A 50 -5.59 -7.60 15.29
CA GLU A 50 -6.94 -7.89 15.76
C GLU A 50 -7.93 -8.02 14.59
N LEU A 51 -7.88 -7.12 13.61
CA LEU A 51 -8.74 -7.18 12.42
C LEU A 51 -8.46 -8.42 11.57
N MET A 52 -7.19 -8.81 11.43
CA MET A 52 -6.80 -10.06 10.74
C MET A 52 -7.39 -11.30 11.42
N GLU A 53 -7.52 -11.30 12.73
CA GLU A 53 -8.12 -12.42 13.48
C GLU A 53 -9.65 -12.43 13.36
N GLN A 54 -10.28 -11.27 13.28
CA GLN A 54 -11.75 -11.14 13.24
C GLN A 54 -12.37 -11.41 11.87
N TYR A 55 -11.65 -11.11 10.76
CA TYR A 55 -12.21 -11.17 9.41
C TYR A 55 -11.35 -12.03 8.49
N ASP A 56 -11.93 -13.08 7.90
CA ASP A 56 -11.19 -14.03 7.03
C ASP A 56 -10.59 -13.39 5.79
N TYR A 57 -11.23 -12.35 5.24
CA TYR A 57 -10.82 -11.66 4.01
C TYR A 57 -9.87 -10.48 4.26
N ILE A 58 -9.59 -10.13 5.53
CA ILE A 58 -8.61 -9.10 5.92
C ILE A 58 -7.27 -9.78 6.19
N TYR A 59 -6.29 -9.31 5.49
CA TYR A 59 -4.86 -9.60 5.66
C TYR A 59 -4.18 -8.37 6.22
N GLY A 60 -2.93 -8.49 6.68
CA GLY A 60 -2.19 -7.37 7.23
C GLY A 60 -0.84 -7.15 6.55
N ALA A 61 -0.36 -5.94 6.65
CA ALA A 61 1.03 -5.60 6.54
C ALA A 61 1.50 -4.96 7.85
N ILE A 62 2.64 -5.39 8.35
CA ILE A 62 3.17 -4.97 9.65
C ILE A 62 4.49 -4.24 9.42
N GLY A 63 4.53 -2.99 9.86
CA GLY A 63 5.67 -2.09 9.71
C GLY A 63 5.42 -0.77 10.43
N VAL A 64 6.39 0.14 10.38
CA VAL A 64 6.27 1.45 11.00
C VAL A 64 6.57 2.52 9.96
N HIS A 65 5.57 3.36 9.72
CA HIS A 65 5.60 4.49 8.80
C HIS A 65 6.73 5.46 9.17
N PRO A 66 7.38 6.12 8.22
CA PRO A 66 8.47 7.04 8.50
C PRO A 66 8.16 8.12 9.56
N SER A 67 6.93 8.62 9.64
CA SER A 67 6.53 9.59 10.67
C SER A 67 6.53 9.05 12.11
N GLU A 68 6.49 7.73 12.28
CA GLU A 68 6.40 7.08 13.58
C GLU A 68 7.70 6.35 13.98
N THR A 69 8.75 6.45 13.17
CA THR A 69 10.01 5.73 13.39
C THR A 69 10.76 6.15 14.66
N ALA A 70 10.43 7.29 15.26
CA ALA A 70 10.99 7.71 16.56
C ALA A 70 10.63 6.76 17.72
N GLU A 71 9.52 6.02 17.60
CA GLU A 71 9.10 5.02 18.62
C GLU A 71 9.86 3.69 18.53
N LEU A 72 10.63 3.47 17.45
CA LEU A 72 11.28 2.19 17.21
C LEU A 72 12.53 2.00 18.08
N THR A 73 12.60 0.83 18.69
CA THR A 73 13.72 0.32 19.48
C THR A 73 14.07 -1.10 18.99
N GLU A 74 15.18 -1.67 19.46
CA GLU A 74 15.52 -3.07 19.14
C GLU A 74 14.47 -4.06 19.70
N GLU A 75 13.82 -3.72 20.80
CA GLU A 75 12.75 -4.55 21.38
C GLU A 75 11.50 -4.52 20.48
N SER A 76 11.03 -3.32 20.10
CA SER A 76 9.89 -3.19 19.19
C SER A 76 10.17 -3.77 17.81
N TYR A 77 11.40 -3.66 17.29
CA TYR A 77 11.82 -4.31 16.06
C TYR A 77 11.74 -5.84 16.14
N SER A 78 12.16 -6.42 17.26
CA SER A 78 12.05 -7.86 17.49
C SER A 78 10.59 -8.30 17.53
N TRP A 79 9.70 -7.51 18.13
CA TRP A 79 8.28 -7.75 18.13
C TRP A 79 7.70 -7.66 16.72
N LEU A 80 8.04 -6.64 15.92
CA LEU A 80 7.61 -6.52 14.52
C LEU A 80 8.00 -7.77 13.72
N LYS A 81 9.24 -8.24 13.89
CA LYS A 81 9.73 -9.45 13.22
C LYS A 81 8.88 -10.69 13.55
N GLU A 82 8.48 -10.85 14.80
CA GLU A 82 7.60 -11.95 15.22
C GLU A 82 6.22 -11.82 14.56
N GLN A 83 5.61 -10.63 14.60
CA GLN A 83 4.27 -10.45 14.04
C GLN A 83 4.25 -10.59 12.52
N CYS A 84 5.29 -10.15 11.83
CA CYS A 84 5.41 -10.31 10.38
C CYS A 84 5.45 -11.78 9.92
N GLN A 85 5.73 -12.73 10.79
CA GLN A 85 5.75 -14.17 10.46
C GLN A 85 4.36 -14.81 10.48
N LYS A 86 3.34 -14.13 11.01
CA LYS A 86 1.97 -14.65 10.99
C LYS A 86 1.50 -14.91 9.54
N GLU A 87 0.70 -15.95 9.34
CA GLU A 87 0.25 -16.40 8.02
C GLU A 87 -0.49 -15.31 7.25
N LYS A 88 -1.42 -14.59 7.90
CA LYS A 88 -2.20 -13.51 7.27
C LYS A 88 -1.44 -12.17 7.16
N CYS A 89 -0.23 -12.06 7.68
CA CYS A 89 0.64 -10.91 7.42
C CYS A 89 1.33 -11.13 6.06
N LEU A 90 0.96 -10.33 5.06
CA LEU A 90 1.41 -10.52 3.67
C LEU A 90 2.68 -9.76 3.32
N ALA A 91 2.98 -8.68 4.03
CA ALA A 91 4.10 -7.79 3.70
C ALA A 91 4.70 -7.14 4.96
N VAL A 92 5.91 -6.63 4.82
CA VAL A 92 6.46 -5.64 5.76
C VAL A 92 6.10 -4.25 5.25
N GLY A 93 5.32 -3.52 6.03
CA GLY A 93 4.82 -2.21 5.63
C GLY A 93 3.78 -1.66 6.61
N GLU A 94 3.59 -0.36 6.54
CA GLU A 94 4.12 0.62 5.62
C GLU A 94 5.50 1.10 6.10
N ILE A 95 6.48 1.14 5.19
CA ILE A 95 7.86 1.55 5.51
C ILE A 95 8.37 2.52 4.43
N GLY A 96 9.35 3.34 4.75
CA GLY A 96 9.90 4.23 3.72
C GLY A 96 10.36 5.58 4.27
N LEU A 97 10.12 6.64 3.47
CA LEU A 97 10.53 8.00 3.76
C LEU A 97 9.39 9.00 3.53
N ASP A 98 9.20 9.93 4.47
CA ASP A 98 8.28 11.06 4.36
C ASP A 98 9.00 12.36 4.77
N TYR A 99 9.32 13.21 3.80
CA TYR A 99 10.01 14.48 4.02
C TYR A 99 9.06 15.67 4.06
N TYR A 100 7.77 15.42 4.01
CA TYR A 100 6.76 16.46 4.20
C TYR A 100 6.70 16.96 5.65
N TRP A 101 6.93 16.07 6.61
CA TRP A 101 6.95 16.37 8.03
C TRP A 101 8.37 16.57 8.52
N PRO A 102 8.65 17.53 9.43
CA PRO A 102 10.01 17.80 9.91
C PRO A 102 10.53 16.75 10.88
N GLU A 103 9.67 15.97 11.49
CA GLU A 103 9.99 14.93 12.47
C GLU A 103 9.33 13.58 12.10
N PRO A 104 9.96 12.47 12.39
CA PRO A 104 11.38 12.31 12.84
C PRO A 104 12.37 12.82 11.78
N ASP A 105 13.61 13.14 12.23
CA ASP A 105 14.66 13.57 11.28
C ASP A 105 14.92 12.51 10.19
N HIS A 106 15.44 12.97 9.06
CA HIS A 106 15.64 12.10 7.90
C HIS A 106 16.59 10.92 8.16
N GLU A 107 17.59 11.09 9.00
CA GLU A 107 18.55 10.02 9.29
C GLU A 107 17.90 8.91 10.14
N THR A 108 17.02 9.27 11.06
CA THR A 108 16.18 8.32 11.81
C THR A 108 15.26 7.55 10.88
N GLN A 109 14.58 8.22 9.95
CA GLN A 109 13.74 7.57 8.95
C GLN A 109 14.54 6.61 8.06
N LYS A 110 15.70 7.04 7.53
CA LYS A 110 16.60 6.23 6.69
C LYS A 110 17.08 4.98 7.41
N LYS A 111 17.55 5.14 8.66
CA LYS A 111 18.01 4.03 9.49
C LYS A 111 16.92 2.94 9.61
N TRP A 112 15.72 3.33 9.98
CA TRP A 112 14.65 2.37 10.21
C TRP A 112 14.04 1.84 8.91
N PHE A 113 14.08 2.60 7.82
CA PHE A 113 13.73 2.10 6.51
C PHE A 113 14.64 0.94 6.10
N LEU A 114 15.96 1.11 6.16
CA LEU A 114 16.93 0.04 5.87
C LEU A 114 16.75 -1.18 6.78
N ARG A 115 16.53 -0.98 8.09
CA ARG A 115 16.28 -2.07 9.02
C ARG A 115 15.01 -2.87 8.68
N GLN A 116 13.95 -2.21 8.25
CA GLN A 116 12.71 -2.88 7.87
C GLN A 116 12.81 -3.55 6.49
N LEU A 117 13.63 -3.04 5.56
CA LEU A 117 14.00 -3.76 4.34
C LEU A 117 14.78 -5.05 4.66
N ASP A 118 15.72 -4.99 5.59
CA ASP A 118 16.46 -6.18 6.04
C ASP A 118 15.52 -7.21 6.69
N LEU A 119 14.57 -6.76 7.50
CA LEU A 119 13.53 -7.64 8.05
C LEU A 119 12.75 -8.36 6.93
N ALA A 120 12.28 -7.62 5.94
CA ALA A 120 11.51 -8.18 4.83
C ALA A 120 12.32 -9.24 4.05
N ARG A 121 13.60 -8.95 3.80
CA ARG A 121 14.53 -9.90 3.16
C ARG A 121 14.69 -11.17 3.98
N GLU A 122 14.90 -11.03 5.29
CA GLU A 122 15.10 -12.17 6.20
C GLU A 122 13.89 -13.11 6.22
N ILE A 123 12.68 -12.55 6.29
CA ILE A 123 11.44 -13.33 6.36
C ILE A 123 10.84 -13.66 4.98
N LYS A 124 11.47 -13.18 3.89
CA LYS A 124 11.07 -13.40 2.50
C LYS A 124 9.64 -12.94 2.19
N LYS A 125 9.28 -11.76 2.67
CA LYS A 125 8.00 -11.12 2.36
C LYS A 125 8.21 -9.85 1.56
N PRO A 126 7.29 -9.47 0.67
CA PRO A 126 7.34 -8.22 -0.08
C PRO A 126 7.21 -7.03 0.86
N VAL A 127 7.55 -5.85 0.37
CA VAL A 127 7.42 -4.59 1.12
C VAL A 127 6.35 -3.67 0.53
N ILE A 128 5.73 -2.86 1.41
CA ILE A 128 4.87 -1.73 1.02
C ILE A 128 5.65 -0.45 1.31
N ILE A 129 6.04 0.25 0.24
CA ILE A 129 6.91 1.42 0.32
C ILE A 129 6.11 2.71 0.28
N HIS A 130 6.23 3.50 1.34
CA HIS A 130 5.83 4.90 1.39
C HIS A 130 6.97 5.78 0.89
N SER A 131 6.65 6.76 0.05
CA SER A 131 7.62 7.76 -0.36
C SER A 131 6.92 9.09 -0.65
N ARG A 132 7.19 10.10 0.18
CA ARG A 132 6.62 11.44 0.03
C ARG A 132 7.70 12.50 0.11
N ASP A 133 7.82 13.30 -0.97
CA ASP A 133 8.86 14.33 -1.13
C ASP A 133 10.30 13.80 -0.98
N ALA A 134 10.50 12.48 -1.10
CA ALA A 134 11.74 11.76 -0.80
C ALA A 134 12.22 10.83 -1.96
N ALA A 135 11.74 11.05 -3.20
CA ALA A 135 11.94 10.13 -4.32
C ALA A 135 13.41 9.73 -4.53
N LYS A 136 14.35 10.70 -4.46
CA LYS A 136 15.77 10.42 -4.67
C LYS A 136 16.32 9.50 -3.60
N ASP A 137 16.14 9.85 -2.33
CA ASP A 137 16.67 9.06 -1.22
C ASP A 137 16.00 7.68 -1.13
N THR A 138 14.71 7.59 -1.46
CA THR A 138 14.01 6.30 -1.56
C THR A 138 14.65 5.41 -2.61
N VAL A 139 14.90 5.92 -3.82
CA VAL A 139 15.57 5.16 -4.89
C VAL A 139 16.98 4.76 -4.49
N ASP A 140 17.76 5.70 -3.93
CA ASP A 140 19.14 5.46 -3.56
C ASP A 140 19.24 4.35 -2.49
N LEU A 141 18.43 4.43 -1.41
CA LEU A 141 18.43 3.44 -0.34
C LEU A 141 17.89 2.08 -0.79
N MET A 142 16.85 2.05 -1.62
CA MET A 142 16.34 0.80 -2.19
C MET A 142 17.38 0.13 -3.10
N THR A 143 18.16 0.92 -3.86
CA THR A 143 19.25 0.41 -4.69
C THR A 143 20.38 -0.14 -3.82
N GLU A 144 20.82 0.61 -2.80
CA GLU A 144 21.86 0.20 -1.86
C GLU A 144 21.47 -1.09 -1.12
N ALA A 145 20.20 -1.18 -0.72
CA ALA A 145 19.65 -2.34 -0.04
C ALA A 145 19.30 -3.51 -0.97
N HIS A 146 19.57 -3.44 -2.27
CA HIS A 146 19.17 -4.48 -3.23
C HIS A 146 17.69 -4.87 -3.09
N ALA A 147 16.78 -3.87 -3.04
CA ALA A 147 15.36 -4.10 -2.81
C ALA A 147 14.68 -4.88 -3.96
N GLU A 148 15.30 -4.95 -5.15
CA GLU A 148 14.88 -5.80 -6.26
C GLU A 148 14.84 -7.30 -5.90
N GLU A 149 15.64 -7.73 -4.92
CA GLU A 149 15.63 -9.10 -4.43
C GLU A 149 14.48 -9.38 -3.44
N ILE A 150 13.91 -8.32 -2.86
CA ILE A 150 12.78 -8.41 -1.91
C ILE A 150 11.46 -8.35 -2.68
N GLY A 151 11.34 -7.38 -3.60
CA GLY A 151 10.10 -7.07 -4.29
C GLY A 151 9.08 -6.37 -3.42
N GLY A 152 8.01 -5.86 -4.03
CA GLY A 152 6.98 -5.16 -3.30
C GLY A 152 6.20 -4.18 -4.15
N VAL A 153 5.59 -3.19 -3.49
CA VAL A 153 4.78 -2.14 -4.10
C VAL A 153 5.22 -0.76 -3.63
N ILE A 154 5.30 0.17 -4.57
CA ILE A 154 5.35 1.61 -4.25
C ILE A 154 3.90 2.04 -4.06
N HIS A 155 3.48 2.18 -2.81
CA HIS A 155 2.14 2.57 -2.43
C HIS A 155 1.87 4.04 -2.80
N CYS A 156 0.63 4.38 -3.07
CA CYS A 156 0.15 5.73 -3.37
C CYS A 156 1.04 6.48 -4.39
N TYR A 157 1.43 5.76 -5.46
CA TYR A 157 2.40 6.30 -6.41
C TYR A 157 1.97 7.67 -6.95
N SER A 158 2.82 8.67 -6.82
CA SER A 158 2.51 10.07 -7.19
C SER A 158 3.63 10.79 -7.93
N TYR A 159 4.73 10.09 -8.23
CA TYR A 159 5.87 10.65 -8.94
C TYR A 159 5.71 10.62 -10.46
N THR A 160 6.78 10.96 -11.20
CA THR A 160 6.79 11.04 -12.65
C THR A 160 6.99 9.64 -13.29
N LYS A 161 6.76 9.55 -14.61
CA LYS A 161 7.03 8.33 -15.37
C LYS A 161 8.52 7.94 -15.38
N GLU A 162 9.43 8.93 -15.26
CA GLU A 162 10.88 8.69 -15.19
C GLU A 162 11.24 7.96 -13.89
N THR A 163 10.65 8.38 -12.77
CA THR A 163 10.81 7.69 -11.49
C THR A 163 10.13 6.31 -11.53
N ALA A 164 8.96 6.19 -12.17
CA ALA A 164 8.28 4.91 -12.35
C ALA A 164 9.17 3.91 -13.11
N LYS A 165 9.91 4.36 -14.13
CA LYS A 165 10.83 3.49 -14.85
C LYS A 165 11.87 2.84 -13.94
N ILE A 166 12.43 3.60 -12.98
CA ILE A 166 13.43 3.06 -12.04
C ILE A 166 12.82 1.93 -11.18
N PHE A 167 11.64 2.15 -10.61
CA PHE A 167 10.96 1.13 -9.80
C PHE A 167 10.48 -0.08 -10.65
N LEU A 168 10.12 0.15 -11.93
CA LEU A 168 9.82 -0.93 -12.87
C LEU A 168 11.07 -1.79 -13.14
N ASP A 169 12.22 -1.16 -13.35
CA ASP A 169 13.48 -1.85 -13.57
C ASP A 169 13.90 -2.69 -12.32
N MET A 170 13.47 -2.29 -11.11
CA MET A 170 13.59 -3.06 -9.86
C MET A 170 12.51 -4.14 -9.71
N GLY A 171 11.54 -4.22 -10.61
CA GLY A 171 10.47 -5.22 -10.57
C GLY A 171 9.29 -4.90 -9.63
N PHE A 172 9.20 -3.69 -9.09
CA PHE A 172 8.13 -3.29 -8.17
C PHE A 172 6.77 -3.12 -8.85
N TYR A 173 5.72 -3.31 -8.07
CA TYR A 173 4.35 -2.93 -8.40
C TYR A 173 4.06 -1.49 -7.98
N PHE A 174 2.94 -0.96 -8.48
CA PHE A 174 2.50 0.41 -8.20
C PHE A 174 1.08 0.38 -7.64
N GLY A 175 0.92 0.89 -6.43
CA GLY A 175 -0.37 1.11 -5.80
C GLY A 175 -1.02 2.37 -6.39
N ILE A 176 -2.19 2.22 -6.97
CA ILE A 176 -2.92 3.31 -7.61
C ILE A 176 -4.29 3.44 -6.96
N GLY A 177 -4.50 4.57 -6.30
CA GLY A 177 -5.70 4.90 -5.55
C GLY A 177 -6.46 6.12 -6.06
N GLY A 178 -7.25 6.72 -5.16
CA GLY A 178 -8.20 7.80 -5.45
C GLY A 178 -7.62 9.03 -6.12
N VAL A 179 -6.34 9.33 -5.88
CA VAL A 179 -5.63 10.48 -6.49
C VAL A 179 -5.66 10.45 -8.01
N LEU A 180 -5.72 9.26 -8.64
CA LEU A 180 -5.81 9.12 -10.09
C LEU A 180 -7.02 9.88 -10.68
N THR A 181 -8.10 9.97 -9.93
CA THR A 181 -9.34 10.62 -10.38
C THR A 181 -9.28 12.15 -10.34
N PHE A 182 -8.30 12.74 -9.64
CA PHE A 182 -8.23 14.18 -9.44
C PHE A 182 -7.90 14.92 -10.74
N LYS A 183 -8.52 16.09 -10.92
CA LYS A 183 -8.33 16.91 -12.12
C LYS A 183 -6.89 17.39 -12.30
N ASN A 184 -6.20 17.65 -11.20
CA ASN A 184 -4.81 18.13 -11.18
C ASN A 184 -3.74 17.03 -11.17
N ALA A 185 -4.11 15.74 -11.19
CA ALA A 185 -3.20 14.61 -11.13
C ALA A 185 -2.54 14.30 -12.50
N LYS A 186 -2.09 15.31 -13.25
CA LYS A 186 -1.53 15.12 -14.60
C LYS A 186 -0.31 14.20 -14.62
N LYS A 187 0.67 14.43 -13.73
CA LYS A 187 1.88 13.61 -13.63
C LYS A 187 1.56 12.14 -13.36
N LEU A 188 0.65 11.89 -12.43
CA LEU A 188 0.22 10.51 -12.13
C LEU A 188 -0.47 9.85 -13.32
N LYS A 189 -1.33 10.58 -14.05
CA LYS A 189 -2.01 10.05 -15.25
C LYS A 189 -0.99 9.67 -16.34
N GLU A 190 0.01 10.51 -16.58
CA GLU A 190 1.11 10.23 -17.50
C GLU A 190 1.95 9.02 -17.05
N ALA A 191 2.20 8.89 -15.76
CA ALA A 191 2.89 7.73 -15.19
C ALA A 191 2.05 6.45 -15.33
N VAL A 192 0.76 6.50 -15.00
CA VAL A 192 -0.15 5.36 -15.14
C VAL A 192 -0.29 4.94 -16.61
N GLU A 193 -0.35 5.86 -17.55
CA GLU A 193 -0.33 5.55 -18.99
C GLU A 193 0.93 4.75 -19.38
N TYR A 194 2.09 5.12 -18.84
CA TYR A 194 3.39 4.48 -19.09
C TYR A 194 3.56 3.12 -18.39
N ILE A 195 3.17 3.01 -17.10
CA ILE A 195 3.34 1.78 -16.30
C ILE A 195 2.51 0.64 -16.93
N PRO A 196 3.09 -0.53 -17.25
CA PRO A 196 2.33 -1.64 -17.80
C PRO A 196 1.24 -2.14 -16.83
N MET A 197 0.09 -2.57 -17.37
CA MET A 197 -1.06 -2.95 -16.55
C MET A 197 -0.76 -4.14 -15.62
N ASP A 198 0.19 -5.00 -15.98
CA ASP A 198 0.62 -6.14 -15.17
C ASP A 198 1.53 -5.77 -13.99
N ARG A 199 1.76 -4.47 -13.77
CA ARG A 199 2.51 -3.91 -12.65
C ARG A 199 1.67 -2.96 -11.77
N ILE A 200 0.38 -2.84 -12.03
CA ILE A 200 -0.53 -1.98 -11.26
C ILE A 200 -1.39 -2.83 -10.34
N VAL A 201 -1.48 -2.42 -9.07
CA VAL A 201 -2.45 -2.89 -8.09
C VAL A 201 -3.37 -1.74 -7.68
N LEU A 202 -4.56 -2.05 -7.18
CA LEU A 202 -5.55 -1.08 -6.75
C LEU A 202 -5.57 -0.97 -5.23
N GLU A 203 -5.68 0.25 -4.75
CA GLU A 203 -5.71 0.54 -3.33
C GLU A 203 -6.63 1.72 -3.01
N THR A 204 -6.88 1.96 -1.73
CA THR A 204 -7.65 3.12 -1.28
C THR A 204 -6.84 4.13 -0.49
N ASP A 205 -5.93 3.67 0.36
CA ASP A 205 -5.34 4.47 1.43
C ASP A 205 -6.42 5.04 2.37
N CYS A 206 -7.54 4.31 2.53
CA CYS A 206 -8.64 4.78 3.36
C CYS A 206 -8.24 4.80 4.84
N PRO A 207 -8.70 5.81 5.60
CA PRO A 207 -9.81 6.75 5.36
C PRO A 207 -9.48 7.95 4.46
N TYR A 208 -8.26 8.03 3.94
CA TYR A 208 -7.73 9.18 3.20
C TYR A 208 -8.03 9.08 1.70
N LEU A 209 -7.71 10.15 0.96
CA LEU A 209 -7.60 10.22 -0.49
C LEU A 209 -8.82 9.72 -1.28
N ALA A 210 -10.05 9.93 -0.77
CA ALA A 210 -11.26 9.54 -1.47
C ALA A 210 -11.27 10.07 -2.91
N PRO A 211 -11.62 9.23 -3.92
CA PRO A 211 -11.68 9.63 -5.32
C PRO A 211 -12.82 10.62 -5.59
N GLU A 212 -12.76 11.31 -6.73
CA GLU A 212 -13.94 11.99 -7.26
C GLU A 212 -15.04 10.96 -7.61
N PRO A 213 -16.33 11.19 -7.31
CA PRO A 213 -16.91 12.45 -6.80
C PRO A 213 -16.92 12.56 -5.25
N ASN A 214 -16.30 11.62 -4.54
CA ASN A 214 -16.35 11.55 -3.07
C ASN A 214 -15.21 12.31 -2.37
N ARG A 215 -14.42 13.06 -3.12
CA ARG A 215 -13.29 13.82 -2.59
C ARG A 215 -13.68 14.69 -1.39
N GLY A 216 -12.86 14.64 -0.32
CA GLY A 216 -13.12 15.36 0.94
C GLY A 216 -14.04 14.64 1.91
N LYS A 217 -14.54 13.45 1.56
CA LYS A 217 -15.24 12.55 2.47
C LYS A 217 -14.30 11.44 2.94
N ARG A 218 -14.67 10.72 4.00
CA ARG A 218 -13.98 9.50 4.41
C ARG A 218 -14.01 8.46 3.27
N ASN A 219 -12.83 7.94 2.93
CA ASN A 219 -12.67 6.91 1.91
C ASN A 219 -12.98 5.51 2.47
N SER A 220 -13.20 4.55 1.57
CA SER A 220 -13.27 3.12 1.85
C SER A 220 -13.06 2.32 0.56
N SER A 221 -12.84 1.01 0.67
CA SER A 221 -12.69 0.10 -0.48
C SER A 221 -13.85 0.17 -1.47
N LEU A 222 -15.05 0.61 -1.05
CA LEU A 222 -16.21 0.83 -1.90
C LEU A 222 -16.01 1.90 -2.98
N ASN A 223 -14.96 2.71 -2.84
CA ASN A 223 -14.63 3.75 -3.81
C ASN A 223 -13.65 3.30 -4.92
N ILE A 224 -13.07 2.10 -4.84
CA ILE A 224 -12.17 1.57 -5.89
C ILE A 224 -12.81 1.54 -7.29
N PRO A 225 -14.12 1.28 -7.47
CA PRO A 225 -14.75 1.35 -8.79
C PRO A 225 -14.55 2.68 -9.53
N TYR A 226 -14.47 3.81 -8.83
CA TYR A 226 -14.18 5.10 -9.47
C TYR A 226 -12.74 5.18 -10.00
N VAL A 227 -11.79 4.57 -9.32
CA VAL A 227 -10.39 4.47 -9.76
C VAL A 227 -10.31 3.58 -11.00
N ILE A 228 -11.00 2.43 -10.99
CA ILE A 228 -11.06 1.48 -12.11
C ILE A 228 -11.61 2.16 -13.37
N ALA A 229 -12.67 2.93 -13.26
CA ALA A 229 -13.29 3.61 -14.41
C ALA A 229 -12.30 4.60 -15.07
N VAL A 230 -11.56 5.38 -14.27
CA VAL A 230 -10.54 6.30 -14.80
C VAL A 230 -9.35 5.55 -15.38
N MET A 231 -8.90 4.48 -14.73
CA MET A 231 -7.79 3.66 -15.22
C MET A 231 -8.14 2.99 -16.55
N ALA A 232 -9.35 2.45 -16.70
CA ALA A 232 -9.84 1.85 -17.94
C ALA A 232 -9.77 2.86 -19.10
N GLN A 233 -10.18 4.11 -18.87
CA GLN A 233 -10.08 5.19 -19.87
C GLN A 233 -8.64 5.49 -20.26
N ILE A 234 -7.72 5.61 -19.28
CA ILE A 234 -6.31 5.91 -19.53
C ILE A 234 -5.64 4.76 -20.31
N LYS A 235 -5.94 3.52 -19.95
CA LYS A 235 -5.35 2.31 -20.57
C LYS A 235 -6.01 1.91 -21.87
N GLY A 236 -7.19 2.44 -22.20
CA GLY A 236 -7.95 2.05 -23.39
C GLY A 236 -8.46 0.61 -23.34
N ILE A 237 -8.77 0.10 -22.15
CA ILE A 237 -9.29 -1.25 -21.90
C ILE A 237 -10.59 -1.19 -21.10
N THR A 238 -11.27 -2.31 -20.94
CA THR A 238 -12.51 -2.39 -20.17
C THR A 238 -12.25 -2.36 -18.65
N GLU A 239 -13.23 -1.95 -17.86
CA GLU A 239 -13.17 -2.01 -16.40
C GLU A 239 -12.95 -3.44 -15.88
N GLU A 240 -13.53 -4.44 -16.56
CA GLU A 240 -13.34 -5.85 -16.18
C GLU A 240 -11.90 -6.32 -16.43
N GLU A 241 -11.26 -5.87 -17.51
CA GLU A 241 -9.84 -6.14 -17.76
C GLU A 241 -8.94 -5.48 -16.69
N VAL A 242 -9.27 -4.24 -16.27
CA VAL A 242 -8.57 -3.59 -15.14
C VAL A 242 -8.72 -4.40 -13.85
N ARG A 243 -9.97 -4.78 -13.50
CA ARG A 243 -10.25 -5.60 -12.30
C ARG A 243 -9.45 -6.89 -12.30
N LYS A 244 -9.53 -7.61 -13.44
CA LYS A 244 -8.83 -8.89 -13.57
C LYS A 244 -7.32 -8.75 -13.46
N ALA A 245 -6.73 -7.80 -14.16
CA ALA A 245 -5.29 -7.56 -14.11
C ALA A 245 -4.83 -7.17 -12.69
N ALA A 246 -5.52 -6.22 -12.04
CA ALA A 246 -5.19 -5.79 -10.69
C ALA A 246 -5.34 -6.93 -9.67
N TRP A 247 -6.39 -7.75 -9.79
CA TRP A 247 -6.57 -8.94 -8.97
C TRP A 247 -5.41 -9.93 -9.13
N ASP A 248 -5.10 -10.31 -10.38
CA ASP A 248 -4.01 -11.25 -10.66
C ASP A 248 -2.64 -10.69 -10.20
N ASN A 249 -2.42 -9.38 -10.32
CA ASN A 249 -1.21 -8.71 -9.84
C ASN A 249 -1.11 -8.72 -8.31
N SER A 250 -2.22 -8.45 -7.61
CA SER A 250 -2.26 -8.47 -6.14
C SER A 250 -1.93 -9.86 -5.59
N LEU A 251 -2.44 -10.92 -6.24
CA LEU A 251 -2.09 -12.30 -5.87
C LEU A 251 -0.60 -12.59 -6.07
N LYS A 252 -0.02 -12.11 -7.18
CA LYS A 252 1.42 -12.28 -7.45
C LYS A 252 2.28 -11.49 -6.47
N LEU A 253 1.91 -10.22 -6.21
CA LEU A 253 2.60 -9.34 -5.27
C LEU A 253 2.73 -9.99 -3.90
N TYR A 254 1.65 -10.57 -3.40
CA TYR A 254 1.58 -11.15 -2.06
C TYR A 254 1.78 -12.67 -2.03
N HIS A 255 2.25 -13.28 -3.12
CA HIS A 255 2.51 -14.72 -3.24
C HIS A 255 1.32 -15.60 -2.84
N MET A 256 0.10 -15.16 -3.16
CA MET A 256 -1.14 -15.87 -2.82
C MET A 256 -1.58 -16.76 -3.97
N GLU A 257 -2.16 -17.91 -3.62
CA GLU A 257 -2.82 -18.77 -4.60
C GLU A 257 -4.16 -18.16 -5.08
N ARG A 258 -4.58 -18.58 -6.29
CA ARG A 258 -5.85 -18.15 -6.89
C ARG A 258 -7.06 -18.67 -6.15
#